data_150e0457a88ca9355c69eec3277955d5
#
_entry.id   150e0457a88ca9355c69eec3277955d5
#
_cell.length_a   1.000
_cell.length_b   1.000
_cell.length_c   1.000
_cell.angle_alpha   90.00
_cell.angle_beta   90.00
_cell.angle_gamma   90.00
#
_symmetry.space_group_name_H-M   'P 1'
#
loop_
_entity.id
_entity.type
_entity.pdbx_description
1 polymer ?
#
loop_
_entity_poly.entity_id
_entity_poly.type
_entity_poly.pdbx_seq_one_letter_code
_entity_poly.pdbx_strand_id
1 'polypeptide(L)'
;MKRPETVQTEKHEKPKMKKTAVLSRLLPYLMRYKFLMLGAILLTVGGNLLSLAGPYISGLAVDAMELGRGKVNFEKVGCYGVLMVVMYAISAALSYALTRLMIVISRRVVNTMRHDVFQKLSELPVGYFDTHQTGDILSRISYDIDTINTSLTNDMVQVFASAVTVIGALIMMLSISPTLVLVFVFTVPLSMFMTKKITGFTRPLFRKRSAKLGELNGFVEEMISGQKTLRAYSQEENTIKKLDKQNDETVDAYYRADYYGSMVGPSVNFVNNLSLSLVSFFGALLFLGGSISIGNISSFVLYSRKFSGPINEIANIIGELQSAFSAAERVFRLLDEEPEVADSPNAEGLTEAEGDVDLSHVNFGYTKDRQIIKDLSLHVPKGALVAIVGPTGAGKTTIINLLMRFYDVDSGEVTLDHKPIKDLTRRSLRLNYSMVLQDTWLFTGTVYENIAYGSEKATREDVERVCKACGIHDYIRTLPDGYETVLEDDGANISKGQKQLMTIARAMLLESSLLILDEATSNVDTRTELRIQKAMRTLMADKTCFVIAHRLSTIRNADMILVVRDGEIVERGTHESLMQGDTFYRHLYNAQFA
;
A
#
# COMPACT_ATOMS: atom_id res chain seq x y z
N MET A 1 21.15 26.82 12.12
CA MET A 1 19.76 26.87 11.64
C MET A 1 19.02 25.64 12.20
N LYS A 2 18.07 25.85 13.11
CA LYS A 2 17.22 24.78 13.64
C LYS A 2 16.32 24.30 12.48
N ARG A 3 16.29 22.98 12.21
CA ARG A 3 15.29 22.39 11.31
C ARG A 3 13.91 22.83 11.79
N PRO A 4 12.97 23.17 10.90
CA PRO A 4 11.58 23.33 11.31
C PRO A 4 11.16 21.99 11.92
N GLU A 5 10.64 22.03 13.13
CA GLU A 5 9.99 20.89 13.79
C GLU A 5 8.95 20.36 12.80
N THR A 6 9.16 19.13 12.35
CA THR A 6 8.10 18.37 11.72
C THR A 6 6.91 18.44 12.65
N VAL A 7 5.88 19.15 12.21
CA VAL A 7 4.58 19.15 12.87
C VAL A 7 4.15 17.68 12.91
N GLN A 8 4.38 17.06 14.06
CA GLN A 8 3.71 15.82 14.41
C GLN A 8 2.23 16.21 14.54
N THR A 9 1.52 16.16 13.40
CA THR A 9 0.07 16.01 13.44
C THR A 9 -0.17 14.84 14.37
N GLU A 10 -0.72 15.09 15.54
CA GLU A 10 -1.31 14.05 16.38
C GLU A 10 -2.25 13.27 15.46
N LYS A 11 -1.74 12.15 14.95
CA LYS A 11 -2.59 11.17 14.30
C LYS A 11 -3.59 10.75 15.38
N HIS A 12 -4.80 11.26 15.32
CA HIS A 12 -5.94 10.61 15.94
C HIS A 12 -6.03 9.23 15.29
N GLU A 13 -5.22 8.28 15.81
CA GLU A 13 -5.33 6.88 15.39
C GLU A 13 -6.76 6.46 15.68
N LYS A 14 -7.56 6.31 14.63
CA LYS A 14 -8.88 5.69 14.72
C LYS A 14 -8.72 4.42 15.57
N PRO A 15 -9.58 4.14 16.56
CA PRO A 15 -9.43 3.02 17.47
C PRO A 15 -9.26 1.72 16.68
N LYS A 16 -8.37 0.82 17.15
CA LYS A 16 -8.10 -0.46 16.48
C LYS A 16 -9.39 -1.25 16.30
N MET A 17 -9.61 -1.74 15.08
CA MET A 17 -10.78 -2.57 14.80
C MET A 17 -10.72 -3.87 15.61
N LYS A 18 -11.85 -4.30 16.15
CA LYS A 18 -11.93 -5.61 16.80
C LYS A 18 -11.64 -6.71 15.76
N LYS A 19 -10.85 -7.73 16.12
CA LYS A 19 -10.51 -8.85 15.21
C LYS A 19 -11.74 -9.52 14.60
N THR A 20 -12.85 -9.58 15.36
CA THR A 20 -14.14 -10.08 14.88
C THR A 20 -14.73 -9.22 13.75
N ALA A 21 -14.57 -7.90 13.81
CA ALA A 21 -15.03 -6.98 12.78
C ALA A 21 -14.18 -7.12 11.51
N VAL A 22 -12.86 -7.29 11.64
CA VAL A 22 -11.99 -7.57 10.48
C VAL A 22 -12.37 -8.88 9.82
N LEU A 23 -12.59 -9.94 10.61
CA LEU A 23 -12.99 -11.25 10.10
C LEU A 23 -14.36 -11.20 9.40
N SER A 24 -15.33 -10.49 9.96
CA SER A 24 -16.65 -10.33 9.35
C SER A 24 -16.61 -9.61 8.01
N ARG A 25 -15.61 -8.77 7.77
CA ARG A 25 -15.39 -8.07 6.50
C ARG A 25 -14.57 -8.89 5.49
N LEU A 26 -13.68 -9.76 5.94
CA LEU A 26 -12.96 -10.70 5.08
C LEU A 26 -13.88 -11.82 4.57
N LEU A 27 -14.82 -12.25 5.42
CA LEU A 27 -15.71 -13.37 5.10
C LEU A 27 -16.50 -13.19 3.81
N PRO A 28 -17.10 -12.04 3.47
CA PRO A 28 -17.78 -11.83 2.18
C PRO A 28 -16.89 -12.07 0.96
N TYR A 29 -15.60 -11.70 1.00
CA TYR A 29 -14.65 -11.96 -0.09
C TYR A 29 -14.46 -13.46 -0.32
N LEU A 30 -14.43 -14.26 0.76
CA LEU A 30 -14.35 -15.72 0.69
C LEU A 30 -15.70 -16.36 0.29
N MET A 31 -16.79 -15.89 0.88
CA MET A 31 -18.14 -16.43 0.65
C MET A 31 -18.63 -16.19 -0.77
N ARG A 32 -18.08 -15.23 -1.49
CA ARG A 32 -18.31 -15.07 -2.94
C ARG A 32 -17.93 -16.33 -3.71
N TYR A 33 -17.00 -17.13 -3.17
CA TYR A 33 -16.51 -18.40 -3.76
C TYR A 33 -16.90 -19.62 -2.93
N LYS A 34 -18.08 -19.62 -2.28
CA LYS A 34 -18.55 -20.64 -1.32
C LYS A 34 -18.46 -22.08 -1.82
N PHE A 35 -18.73 -22.34 -3.11
CA PHE A 35 -18.63 -23.70 -3.67
C PHE A 35 -17.18 -24.18 -3.77
N LEU A 36 -16.24 -23.29 -4.12
CA LEU A 36 -14.81 -23.62 -4.13
C LEU A 36 -14.29 -23.82 -2.70
N MET A 37 -14.75 -23.00 -1.74
CA MET A 37 -14.44 -23.17 -0.32
C MET A 37 -14.95 -24.50 0.23
N LEU A 38 -16.19 -24.90 -0.13
CA LEU A 38 -16.73 -26.21 0.22
C LEU A 38 -15.86 -27.33 -0.36
N GLY A 39 -15.45 -27.21 -1.62
CA GLY A 39 -14.52 -28.14 -2.26
C GLY A 39 -13.19 -28.23 -1.50
N ALA A 40 -12.62 -27.10 -1.07
CA ALA A 40 -11.38 -27.06 -0.28
C ALA A 40 -11.55 -27.78 1.07
N ILE A 41 -12.67 -27.57 1.76
CA ILE A 41 -13.00 -28.26 3.01
C ILE A 41 -13.09 -29.77 2.79
N LEU A 42 -13.80 -30.22 1.77
CA LEU A 42 -13.94 -31.64 1.46
C LEU A 42 -12.59 -32.30 1.11
N LEU A 43 -11.76 -31.62 0.31
CA LEU A 43 -10.41 -32.08 -0.04
C LEU A 43 -9.51 -32.17 1.20
N THR A 44 -9.59 -31.16 2.09
CA THR A 44 -8.82 -31.17 3.35
C THR A 44 -9.23 -32.32 4.26
N VAL A 45 -10.52 -32.52 4.49
CA VAL A 45 -11.04 -33.58 5.33
C VAL A 45 -10.69 -34.94 4.73
N GLY A 46 -10.97 -35.15 3.44
CA GLY A 46 -10.69 -36.43 2.75
C GLY A 46 -9.20 -36.78 2.75
N GLY A 47 -8.33 -35.81 2.41
CA GLY A 47 -6.88 -35.99 2.43
C GLY A 47 -6.33 -36.35 3.82
N ASN A 48 -6.80 -35.64 4.87
CA ASN A 48 -6.36 -35.87 6.24
C ASN A 48 -6.89 -37.21 6.79
N LEU A 49 -8.15 -37.59 6.51
CA LEU A 49 -8.70 -38.86 6.94
C LEU A 49 -7.93 -40.04 6.32
N LEU A 50 -7.60 -39.98 5.02
CA LEU A 50 -6.77 -41.00 4.37
C LEU A 50 -5.37 -41.08 4.99
N SER A 51 -4.77 -39.93 5.27
CA SER A 51 -3.46 -39.83 5.95
C SER A 51 -3.52 -40.41 7.37
N LEU A 52 -4.64 -40.29 8.08
CA LEU A 52 -4.85 -40.83 9.43
C LEU A 52 -5.10 -42.35 9.41
N ALA A 53 -5.59 -42.93 8.33
CA ALA A 53 -5.76 -44.37 8.23
C ALA A 53 -4.42 -45.12 8.13
N GLY A 54 -3.36 -44.47 7.62
CA GLY A 54 -2.04 -45.07 7.44
C GLY A 54 -1.44 -45.71 8.71
N PRO A 55 -1.35 -44.96 9.85
CA PRO A 55 -0.88 -45.53 11.12
C PRO A 55 -1.65 -46.75 11.60
N TYR A 56 -2.96 -46.79 11.40
CA TYR A 56 -3.80 -47.95 11.77
C TYR A 56 -3.45 -49.19 10.95
N ILE A 57 -3.37 -49.03 9.61
CA ILE A 57 -3.00 -50.13 8.71
C ILE A 57 -1.56 -50.58 8.97
N SER A 58 -0.64 -49.66 9.30
CA SER A 58 0.73 -50.01 9.72
C SER A 58 0.73 -50.93 10.95
N GLY A 59 -0.14 -50.67 11.94
CA GLY A 59 -0.29 -51.53 13.09
C GLY A 59 -0.82 -52.92 12.73
N LEU A 60 -1.83 -53.00 11.84
CA LEU A 60 -2.32 -54.30 11.35
C LEU A 60 -1.23 -55.09 10.60
N ALA A 61 -0.37 -54.39 9.86
CA ALA A 61 0.77 -55.01 9.18
C ALA A 61 1.79 -55.54 10.19
N VAL A 62 2.04 -54.83 11.29
CA VAL A 62 2.92 -55.29 12.39
C VAL A 62 2.31 -56.50 13.10
N ASP A 63 1.02 -56.49 13.37
CA ASP A 63 0.34 -57.63 14.01
C ASP A 63 0.31 -58.88 13.11
N ALA A 64 0.35 -58.72 11.78
CA ALA A 64 0.47 -59.82 10.83
C ALA A 64 1.89 -60.46 10.79
N MET A 65 2.86 -59.84 11.48
CA MET A 65 4.21 -60.37 11.71
C MET A 65 4.26 -61.10 13.04
N GLU A 66 3.59 -62.28 13.16
CA GLU A 66 3.55 -63.06 14.41
C GLU A 66 4.96 -63.36 14.98
N LEU A 67 5.06 -63.43 16.32
CA LEU A 67 6.32 -63.71 17.01
C LEU A 67 6.83 -65.11 16.71
N GLY A 68 8.00 -65.19 16.06
CA GLY A 68 8.70 -66.47 15.79
C GLY A 68 9.22 -66.56 14.34
N ARG A 69 10.34 -67.32 14.16
CA ARG A 69 10.89 -67.52 12.81
C ARG A 69 9.89 -68.35 11.97
N GLY A 70 9.56 -67.80 10.75
CA GLY A 70 8.68 -68.47 9.80
C GLY A 70 7.17 -68.28 10.02
N LYS A 71 6.76 -67.45 11.01
CA LYS A 71 5.34 -67.18 11.29
C LYS A 71 4.81 -65.89 10.65
N VAL A 72 5.60 -65.17 9.79
CA VAL A 72 5.18 -63.95 9.12
C VAL A 72 4.21 -64.28 7.99
N ASN A 73 3.03 -63.68 8.01
CA ASN A 73 2.08 -63.79 6.92
C ASN A 73 2.41 -62.73 5.84
N PHE A 74 3.32 -63.11 4.93
CA PHE A 74 3.81 -62.21 3.86
C PHE A 74 2.68 -61.72 2.93
N GLU A 75 1.65 -62.51 2.70
CA GLU A 75 0.51 -62.13 1.86
C GLU A 75 -0.26 -60.98 2.50
N LYS A 76 -0.60 -61.07 3.80
CA LYS A 76 -1.29 -59.98 4.51
C LYS A 76 -0.42 -58.73 4.63
N VAL A 77 0.86 -58.89 4.98
CA VAL A 77 1.80 -57.77 5.09
C VAL A 77 1.94 -57.04 3.74
N GLY A 78 2.06 -57.83 2.63
CA GLY A 78 2.11 -57.29 1.27
C GLY A 78 0.81 -56.53 0.90
N CYS A 79 -0.35 -57.11 1.23
CA CYS A 79 -1.64 -56.46 0.98
C CYS A 79 -1.79 -55.15 1.75
N TYR A 80 -1.43 -55.09 3.04
CA TYR A 80 -1.44 -53.87 3.83
C TYR A 80 -0.43 -52.84 3.31
N GLY A 81 0.74 -53.27 2.86
CA GLY A 81 1.75 -52.41 2.26
C GLY A 81 1.24 -51.73 0.98
N VAL A 82 0.64 -52.52 0.07
CA VAL A 82 0.03 -51.97 -1.15
C VAL A 82 -1.12 -51.00 -0.83
N LEU A 83 -1.99 -51.41 0.12
CA LEU A 83 -3.10 -50.54 0.55
C LEU A 83 -2.61 -49.18 1.09
N MET A 84 -1.55 -49.17 1.91
CA MET A 84 -0.93 -47.94 2.43
C MET A 84 -0.40 -47.06 1.29
N VAL A 85 0.32 -47.66 0.33
CA VAL A 85 0.84 -46.90 -0.83
C VAL A 85 -0.29 -46.26 -1.61
N VAL A 86 -1.36 -47.00 -1.92
CA VAL A 86 -2.54 -46.47 -2.63
C VAL A 86 -3.19 -45.33 -1.85
N MET A 87 -3.42 -45.52 -0.55
CA MET A 87 -4.05 -44.50 0.28
C MET A 87 -3.20 -43.22 0.39
N TYR A 88 -1.87 -43.34 0.55
CA TYR A 88 -0.99 -42.19 0.56
C TYR A 88 -0.90 -41.52 -0.80
N ALA A 89 -0.94 -42.26 -1.90
CA ALA A 89 -0.99 -41.69 -3.26
C ALA A 89 -2.28 -40.88 -3.47
N ILE A 90 -3.44 -41.41 -3.05
CA ILE A 90 -4.71 -40.70 -3.12
C ILE A 90 -4.66 -39.44 -2.21
N SER A 91 -4.17 -39.58 -0.96
CA SER A 91 -4.02 -38.45 -0.04
C SER A 91 -3.14 -37.34 -0.64
N ALA A 92 -2.02 -37.71 -1.28
CA ALA A 92 -1.13 -36.77 -1.96
C ALA A 92 -1.84 -36.06 -3.16
N ALA A 93 -2.61 -36.83 -3.95
CA ALA A 93 -3.40 -36.29 -5.05
C ALA A 93 -4.46 -35.28 -4.56
N LEU A 94 -5.17 -35.60 -3.47
CA LEU A 94 -6.14 -34.70 -2.84
C LEU A 94 -5.47 -33.44 -2.27
N SER A 95 -4.31 -33.57 -1.64
CA SER A 95 -3.52 -32.43 -1.15
C SER A 95 -3.03 -31.54 -2.28
N TYR A 96 -2.59 -32.12 -3.39
CA TYR A 96 -2.24 -31.36 -4.59
C TYR A 96 -3.45 -30.61 -5.18
N ALA A 97 -4.60 -31.30 -5.29
CA ALA A 97 -5.85 -30.67 -5.76
C ALA A 97 -6.28 -29.53 -4.84
N LEU A 98 -6.16 -29.70 -3.52
CA LEU A 98 -6.42 -28.64 -2.54
C LEU A 98 -5.52 -27.43 -2.76
N THR A 99 -4.21 -27.64 -2.89
CA THR A 99 -3.25 -26.55 -3.12
C THR A 99 -3.59 -25.77 -4.40
N ARG A 100 -3.89 -26.48 -5.49
CA ARG A 100 -4.31 -25.85 -6.76
C ARG A 100 -5.60 -25.05 -6.59
N LEU A 101 -6.57 -25.59 -5.87
CA LEU A 101 -7.85 -24.93 -5.60
C LEU A 101 -7.65 -23.66 -4.77
N MET A 102 -6.81 -23.73 -3.74
CA MET A 102 -6.51 -22.57 -2.90
C MET A 102 -5.80 -21.46 -3.66
N ILE A 103 -4.86 -21.78 -4.56
CA ILE A 103 -4.23 -20.80 -5.45
C ILE A 103 -5.29 -20.07 -6.32
N VAL A 104 -6.28 -20.79 -6.84
CA VAL A 104 -7.35 -20.19 -7.65
C VAL A 104 -8.23 -19.26 -6.81
N ILE A 105 -8.63 -19.69 -5.60
CA ILE A 105 -9.43 -18.86 -4.67
C ILE A 105 -8.65 -17.59 -4.31
N SER A 106 -7.42 -17.76 -3.85
CA SER A 106 -6.52 -16.68 -3.45
C SER A 106 -6.35 -15.64 -4.54
N ARG A 107 -5.98 -16.06 -5.76
CA ARG A 107 -5.84 -15.17 -6.91
C ARG A 107 -7.11 -14.33 -7.17
N ARG A 108 -8.28 -14.95 -7.06
CA ARG A 108 -9.56 -14.25 -7.28
C ARG A 108 -9.86 -13.26 -6.16
N VAL A 109 -9.63 -13.63 -4.91
CA VAL A 109 -9.84 -12.74 -3.75
C VAL A 109 -8.90 -11.54 -3.83
N VAL A 110 -7.60 -11.75 -4.07
CA VAL A 110 -6.61 -10.69 -4.20
C VAL A 110 -6.94 -9.72 -5.33
N ASN A 111 -7.31 -10.26 -6.50
CA ASN A 111 -7.70 -9.41 -7.64
C ASN A 111 -8.91 -8.54 -7.30
N THR A 112 -9.92 -9.10 -6.62
CA THR A 112 -11.09 -8.33 -6.18
C THR A 112 -10.69 -7.24 -5.17
N MET A 113 -9.87 -7.58 -4.16
CA MET A 113 -9.42 -6.62 -3.15
C MET A 113 -8.59 -5.48 -3.76
N ARG A 114 -7.67 -5.80 -4.69
CA ARG A 114 -6.88 -4.78 -5.39
C ARG A 114 -7.75 -3.87 -6.23
N HIS A 115 -8.73 -4.43 -6.93
CA HIS A 115 -9.69 -3.65 -7.71
C HIS A 115 -10.50 -2.70 -6.81
N ASP A 116 -11.07 -3.20 -5.70
CA ASP A 116 -11.87 -2.40 -4.78
C ASP A 116 -11.04 -1.27 -4.15
N VAL A 117 -9.77 -1.56 -3.78
CA VAL A 117 -8.85 -0.55 -3.23
C VAL A 117 -8.49 0.50 -4.28
N PHE A 118 -8.21 0.09 -5.53
CA PHE A 118 -7.86 1.03 -6.59
C PHE A 118 -9.05 1.90 -7.00
N GLN A 119 -10.24 1.30 -7.10
CA GLN A 119 -11.49 2.04 -7.32
C GLN A 119 -11.69 3.07 -6.21
N LYS A 120 -11.54 2.66 -4.94
CA LYS A 120 -11.68 3.57 -3.81
C LYS A 120 -10.69 4.74 -3.88
N LEU A 121 -9.42 4.48 -4.22
CA LEU A 121 -8.42 5.54 -4.40
C LEU A 121 -8.82 6.54 -5.48
N SER A 122 -9.46 6.08 -6.56
CA SER A 122 -9.95 6.97 -7.62
C SER A 122 -11.14 7.84 -7.19
N GLU A 123 -11.83 7.47 -6.12
CA GLU A 123 -12.97 8.19 -5.55
C GLU A 123 -12.59 9.13 -4.40
N LEU A 124 -11.34 9.03 -3.89
CA LEU A 124 -10.89 9.84 -2.76
C LEU A 124 -10.58 11.29 -3.17
N PRO A 125 -10.85 12.27 -2.27
CA PRO A 125 -10.52 13.66 -2.52
C PRO A 125 -9.00 13.88 -2.58
N VAL A 126 -8.55 14.92 -3.28
CA VAL A 126 -7.14 15.32 -3.39
C VAL A 126 -6.50 15.48 -1.99
N GLY A 127 -7.23 16.02 -1.03
CA GLY A 127 -6.76 16.20 0.35
C GLY A 127 -6.31 14.91 1.06
N TYR A 128 -6.81 13.76 0.63
CA TYR A 128 -6.32 12.48 1.13
C TYR A 128 -4.86 12.23 0.70
N PHE A 129 -4.53 12.52 -0.55
CA PHE A 129 -3.19 12.34 -1.10
C PHE A 129 -2.20 13.39 -0.56
N ASP A 130 -2.66 14.60 -0.26
CA ASP A 130 -1.85 15.65 0.36
C ASP A 130 -1.41 15.29 1.79
N THR A 131 -2.21 14.48 2.49
CA THR A 131 -1.97 14.10 3.90
C THR A 131 -1.32 12.72 4.08
N HIS A 132 -1.29 11.90 3.03
CA HIS A 132 -0.76 10.53 3.07
C HIS A 132 0.42 10.36 2.11
N GLN A 133 1.48 9.70 2.57
CA GLN A 133 2.62 9.40 1.73
C GLN A 133 2.27 8.34 0.68
N THR A 134 2.71 8.55 -0.56
CA THR A 134 2.49 7.59 -1.67
C THR A 134 3.01 6.19 -1.33
N GLY A 135 4.14 6.10 -0.62
CA GLY A 135 4.70 4.82 -0.17
C GLY A 135 3.77 4.03 0.77
N ASP A 136 3.06 4.73 1.68
CA ASP A 136 2.08 4.09 2.57
C ASP A 136 0.88 3.55 1.78
N ILE A 137 0.42 4.29 0.78
CA ILE A 137 -0.70 3.87 -0.09
C ILE A 137 -0.30 2.64 -0.91
N LEU A 138 0.87 2.67 -1.54
CA LEU A 138 1.41 1.54 -2.31
C LEU A 138 1.62 0.31 -1.44
N SER A 139 2.10 0.49 -0.19
CA SER A 139 2.25 -0.62 0.77
C SER A 139 0.92 -1.32 1.05
N ARG A 140 -0.20 -0.58 1.12
CA ARG A 140 -1.54 -1.17 1.33
C ARG A 140 -2.00 -2.01 0.14
N ILE A 141 -1.75 -1.54 -1.09
CA ILE A 141 -2.15 -2.26 -2.31
C ILE A 141 -1.30 -3.52 -2.55
N SER A 142 0.00 -3.44 -2.25
CA SER A 142 0.95 -4.51 -2.53
C SER A 142 1.15 -5.39 -1.30
N TYR A 143 1.89 -4.90 -0.30
CA TYR A 143 2.34 -5.68 0.84
C TYR A 143 1.21 -6.16 1.75
N ASP A 144 0.25 -5.28 2.09
CA ASP A 144 -0.84 -5.66 3.00
C ASP A 144 -1.77 -6.68 2.37
N ILE A 145 -2.15 -6.50 1.11
CA ILE A 145 -3.01 -7.46 0.40
C ILE A 145 -2.28 -8.80 0.21
N ASP A 146 -0.96 -8.80 -0.06
CA ASP A 146 -0.19 -10.04 -0.15
C ASP A 146 -0.04 -10.75 1.20
N THR A 147 0.08 -10.00 2.30
CA THR A 147 0.07 -10.56 3.66
C THR A 147 -1.29 -11.22 3.97
N ILE A 148 -2.40 -10.57 3.62
CA ILE A 148 -3.74 -11.15 3.75
C ILE A 148 -3.85 -12.42 2.89
N ASN A 149 -3.37 -12.36 1.65
CA ASN A 149 -3.39 -13.48 0.72
C ASN A 149 -2.66 -14.72 1.27
N THR A 150 -1.42 -14.54 1.74
CA THR A 150 -0.61 -15.62 2.30
C THR A 150 -1.33 -16.28 3.48
N SER A 151 -1.90 -15.46 4.36
CA SER A 151 -2.64 -15.96 5.52
C SER A 151 -3.93 -16.69 5.13
N LEU A 152 -4.69 -16.17 4.18
CA LEU A 152 -5.91 -16.82 3.70
C LEU A 152 -5.62 -18.15 2.99
N THR A 153 -4.53 -18.21 2.22
CA THR A 153 -4.19 -19.38 1.41
C THR A 153 -3.55 -20.48 2.23
N ASN A 154 -2.62 -20.14 3.12
CA ASN A 154 -1.81 -21.11 3.85
C ASN A 154 -2.31 -21.29 5.28
N ASP A 155 -2.41 -20.19 6.04
CA ASP A 155 -2.61 -20.28 7.50
C ASP A 155 -3.99 -20.82 7.88
N MET A 156 -5.05 -20.31 7.23
CA MET A 156 -6.41 -20.77 7.53
C MET A 156 -6.61 -22.24 7.15
N VAL A 157 -6.06 -22.66 5.99
CA VAL A 157 -6.12 -24.07 5.56
C VAL A 157 -5.33 -24.94 6.51
N GLN A 158 -4.13 -24.49 6.91
CA GLN A 158 -3.27 -25.24 7.82
C GLN A 158 -3.91 -25.37 9.21
N VAL A 159 -4.53 -24.32 9.75
CA VAL A 159 -5.26 -24.38 11.03
C VAL A 159 -6.41 -25.39 10.94
N PHE A 160 -7.18 -25.37 9.84
CA PHE A 160 -8.28 -26.30 9.66
C PHE A 160 -7.78 -27.74 9.48
N ALA A 161 -6.75 -27.96 8.66
CA ALA A 161 -6.12 -29.28 8.48
C ALA A 161 -5.53 -29.81 9.78
N SER A 162 -4.86 -28.95 10.56
CA SER A 162 -4.31 -29.29 11.87
C SER A 162 -5.39 -29.65 12.87
N ALA A 163 -6.52 -28.92 12.88
CA ALA A 163 -7.66 -29.28 13.75
C ALA A 163 -8.24 -30.64 13.39
N VAL A 164 -8.45 -30.94 12.10
CA VAL A 164 -8.93 -32.26 11.63
C VAL A 164 -7.96 -33.35 12.02
N THR A 165 -6.66 -33.12 11.85
CA THR A 165 -5.61 -34.10 12.17
C THR A 165 -5.54 -34.36 13.68
N VAL A 166 -5.57 -33.32 14.53
CA VAL A 166 -5.52 -33.45 15.99
C VAL A 166 -6.74 -34.19 16.51
N ILE A 167 -7.95 -33.80 16.07
CA ILE A 167 -9.20 -34.43 16.49
C ILE A 167 -9.24 -35.88 16.01
N GLY A 168 -8.89 -36.13 14.75
CA GLY A 168 -8.87 -37.47 14.19
C GLY A 168 -7.83 -38.39 14.85
N ALA A 169 -6.61 -37.89 15.09
CA ALA A 169 -5.58 -38.64 15.82
C ALA A 169 -6.02 -38.96 17.26
N LEU A 170 -6.65 -38.02 17.96
CA LEU A 170 -7.18 -38.24 19.32
C LEU A 170 -8.27 -39.32 19.34
N ILE A 171 -9.20 -39.28 18.40
CA ILE A 171 -10.26 -40.30 18.27
C ILE A 171 -9.61 -41.70 18.04
N MET A 172 -8.64 -41.79 17.14
CA MET A 172 -7.94 -43.07 16.86
C MET A 172 -7.13 -43.56 18.07
N MET A 173 -6.48 -42.64 18.81
CA MET A 173 -5.73 -43.00 20.03
C MET A 173 -6.67 -43.47 21.12
N LEU A 174 -7.83 -42.84 21.32
CA LEU A 174 -8.85 -43.28 22.28
C LEU A 174 -9.43 -44.64 21.90
N SER A 175 -9.59 -44.94 20.62
CA SER A 175 -10.08 -46.25 20.15
C SER A 175 -9.07 -47.41 20.38
N ILE A 176 -7.75 -47.08 20.38
CA ILE A 176 -6.68 -48.08 20.62
C ILE A 176 -6.50 -48.31 22.13
N SER A 177 -6.28 -47.28 22.91
CA SER A 177 -6.07 -47.36 24.35
C SER A 177 -6.34 -46.05 25.07
N PRO A 178 -7.48 -45.86 25.74
CA PRO A 178 -7.75 -44.69 26.56
C PRO A 178 -6.70 -44.44 27.66
N THR A 179 -6.13 -45.53 28.20
CA THR A 179 -5.11 -45.45 29.25
C THR A 179 -3.82 -44.77 28.76
N LEU A 180 -3.38 -45.07 27.54
CA LEU A 180 -2.18 -44.44 26.97
C LEU A 180 -2.41 -42.94 26.63
N VAL A 181 -3.65 -42.51 26.40
CA VAL A 181 -3.99 -41.12 26.16
C VAL A 181 -3.70 -40.26 27.41
N LEU A 182 -3.73 -40.79 28.61
CA LEU A 182 -3.40 -40.09 29.85
C LEU A 182 -1.98 -39.49 29.82
N VAL A 183 -1.05 -40.10 29.09
CA VAL A 183 0.31 -39.55 28.89
C VAL A 183 0.23 -38.13 28.30
N PHE A 184 -0.71 -37.91 27.38
CA PHE A 184 -0.86 -36.60 26.70
C PHE A 184 -1.54 -35.57 27.58
N VAL A 185 -2.36 -35.97 28.55
CA VAL A 185 -2.94 -35.07 29.56
C VAL A 185 -1.82 -34.40 30.37
N PHE A 186 -0.67 -35.04 30.51
CA PHE A 186 0.48 -34.48 31.21
C PHE A 186 1.46 -33.79 30.24
N THR A 187 1.81 -34.42 29.12
CA THR A 187 2.89 -33.94 28.25
C THR A 187 2.48 -32.75 27.38
N VAL A 188 1.20 -32.62 26.97
CA VAL A 188 0.71 -31.47 26.20
C VAL A 188 0.74 -30.18 27.04
N PRO A 189 0.18 -30.13 28.26
CA PRO A 189 0.31 -28.96 29.11
C PRO A 189 1.76 -28.58 29.41
N LEU A 190 2.64 -29.58 29.59
CA LEU A 190 4.07 -29.34 29.81
C LEU A 190 4.72 -28.67 28.59
N SER A 191 4.43 -29.17 27.38
CA SER A 191 4.91 -28.56 26.13
C SER A 191 4.40 -27.11 25.98
N MET A 192 3.11 -26.88 26.20
CA MET A 192 2.52 -25.55 26.14
C MET A 192 3.13 -24.58 27.18
N PHE A 193 3.37 -25.06 28.39
CA PHE A 193 4.00 -24.28 29.46
C PHE A 193 5.45 -23.88 29.08
N MET A 194 6.25 -24.85 28.61
CA MET A 194 7.63 -24.59 28.17
C MET A 194 7.66 -23.60 27.01
N THR A 195 6.86 -23.83 25.98
CA THR A 195 6.75 -22.92 24.82
C THR A 195 6.35 -21.52 25.25
N LYS A 196 5.30 -21.37 26.09
CA LYS A 196 4.84 -20.08 26.59
C LYS A 196 5.91 -19.34 27.39
N LYS A 197 6.65 -20.06 28.25
CA LYS A 197 7.73 -19.48 29.07
C LYS A 197 8.89 -18.99 28.19
N ILE A 198 9.36 -19.80 27.24
CA ILE A 198 10.46 -19.44 26.33
C ILE A 198 10.01 -18.29 25.42
N THR A 199 8.85 -18.36 24.79
CA THR A 199 8.33 -17.30 23.90
C THR A 199 8.10 -16.00 24.66
N GLY A 200 7.62 -16.06 25.91
CA GLY A 200 7.48 -14.88 26.77
C GLY A 200 8.81 -14.17 27.03
N PHE A 201 9.89 -14.95 27.25
CA PHE A 201 11.25 -14.43 27.45
C PHE A 201 11.87 -13.89 26.14
N THR A 202 11.67 -14.58 25.02
CA THR A 202 12.29 -14.21 23.73
C THR A 202 11.60 -13.06 23.02
N ARG A 203 10.29 -12.86 23.25
CA ARG A 203 9.50 -11.79 22.63
C ARG A 203 10.10 -10.37 22.73
N PRO A 204 10.58 -9.90 23.91
CA PRO A 204 11.25 -8.60 24.01
C PRO A 204 12.57 -8.57 23.24
N LEU A 205 13.30 -9.69 23.14
CA LEU A 205 14.54 -9.79 22.37
C LEU A 205 14.26 -9.63 20.87
N PHE A 206 13.23 -10.29 20.33
CA PHE A 206 12.81 -10.11 18.94
C PHE A 206 12.35 -8.67 18.64
N ARG A 207 11.65 -8.02 19.59
CA ARG A 207 11.32 -6.61 19.45
C ARG A 207 12.56 -5.72 19.38
N LYS A 208 13.55 -5.96 20.27
CA LYS A 208 14.81 -5.21 20.26
C LYS A 208 15.56 -5.43 18.94
N ARG A 209 15.60 -6.67 18.43
CA ARG A 209 16.17 -7.00 17.12
C ARG A 209 15.52 -6.20 16.00
N SER A 210 14.18 -6.19 15.93
CA SER A 210 13.44 -5.44 14.90
C SER A 210 13.68 -3.92 15.01
N ALA A 211 13.75 -3.37 16.22
CA ALA A 211 14.02 -1.97 16.44
C ALA A 211 15.45 -1.59 15.96
N LYS A 212 16.47 -2.40 16.32
CA LYS A 212 17.85 -2.15 15.89
C LYS A 212 18.05 -2.30 14.39
N LEU A 213 17.36 -3.26 13.75
CA LEU A 213 17.33 -3.37 12.29
C LEU A 213 16.69 -2.13 11.64
N GLY A 214 15.60 -1.61 12.22
CA GLY A 214 14.96 -0.38 11.75
C GLY A 214 15.89 0.83 11.85
N GLU A 215 16.62 0.99 12.98
CA GLU A 215 17.62 2.05 13.16
C GLU A 215 18.75 1.95 12.13
N LEU A 216 19.27 0.74 11.89
CA LEU A 216 20.31 0.49 10.89
C LEU A 216 19.83 0.81 9.46
N ASN A 217 18.64 0.33 9.09
CA ASN A 217 18.07 0.60 7.77
C ASN A 217 17.84 2.10 7.54
N GLY A 218 17.30 2.82 8.54
CA GLY A 218 17.11 4.26 8.45
C GLY A 218 18.43 5.01 8.30
N PHE A 219 19.48 4.59 9.01
CA PHE A 219 20.82 5.16 8.85
C PHE A 219 21.38 4.92 7.45
N VAL A 220 21.26 3.70 6.92
CA VAL A 220 21.74 3.35 5.56
C VAL A 220 20.97 4.16 4.51
N GLU A 221 19.65 4.28 4.63
CA GLU A 221 18.81 5.09 3.74
C GLU A 221 19.24 6.57 3.74
N GLU A 222 19.46 7.14 4.93
CA GLU A 222 19.95 8.52 5.08
C GLU A 222 21.31 8.71 4.40
N MET A 223 22.25 7.78 4.59
CA MET A 223 23.59 7.86 4.00
C MET A 223 23.58 7.69 2.48
N ILE A 224 22.76 6.79 1.95
CA ILE A 224 22.59 6.60 0.50
C ILE A 224 21.98 7.86 -0.13
N SER A 225 20.92 8.38 0.47
CA SER A 225 20.25 9.61 0.00
C SER A 225 21.18 10.82 0.07
N GLY A 226 22.03 10.90 1.10
CA GLY A 226 23.02 11.93 1.31
C GLY A 226 24.38 11.70 0.64
N GLN A 227 24.54 10.67 -0.22
CA GLN A 227 25.82 10.23 -0.79
C GLN A 227 26.65 11.35 -1.42
N LYS A 228 26.03 12.24 -2.18
CA LYS A 228 26.72 13.38 -2.82
C LYS A 228 27.32 14.32 -1.77
N THR A 229 26.56 14.63 -0.72
CA THR A 229 27.01 15.47 0.39
C THR A 229 28.13 14.79 1.17
N LEU A 230 27.97 13.49 1.48
CA LEU A 230 28.96 12.70 2.16
C LEU A 230 30.31 12.73 1.44
N ARG A 231 30.31 12.53 0.12
CA ARG A 231 31.52 12.61 -0.71
C ARG A 231 32.10 14.02 -0.82
N ALA A 232 31.23 15.04 -0.95
CA ALA A 232 31.68 16.44 -1.04
C ALA A 232 32.45 16.89 0.20
N TYR A 233 32.14 16.31 1.36
CA TYR A 233 32.81 16.61 2.65
C TYR A 233 33.80 15.53 3.09
N SER A 234 34.09 14.51 2.27
CA SER A 234 35.02 13.41 2.54
C SER A 234 34.77 12.74 3.91
N GLN A 235 33.49 12.44 4.21
CA GLN A 235 33.08 11.85 5.49
C GLN A 235 32.88 10.33 5.45
N GLU A 236 33.41 9.63 4.44
CA GLU A 236 33.23 8.19 4.23
C GLU A 236 33.70 7.38 5.44
N GLU A 237 34.94 7.63 5.93
CA GLU A 237 35.48 6.89 7.06
C GLU A 237 34.68 7.07 8.36
N ASN A 238 34.23 8.30 8.62
CA ASN A 238 33.41 8.59 9.79
C ASN A 238 32.05 7.92 9.70
N THR A 239 31.50 7.84 8.51
CA THR A 239 30.23 7.17 8.24
C THR A 239 30.36 5.66 8.42
N ILE A 240 31.44 5.04 7.92
CA ILE A 240 31.72 3.62 8.11
C ILE A 240 31.85 3.29 9.60
N LYS A 241 32.59 4.09 10.38
CA LYS A 241 32.71 3.89 11.83
C LYS A 241 31.36 3.95 12.56
N LYS A 242 30.46 4.84 12.11
CA LYS A 242 29.09 4.91 12.68
C LYS A 242 28.25 3.70 12.27
N LEU A 243 28.39 3.26 11.00
CA LEU A 243 27.74 2.05 10.51
C LEU A 243 28.18 0.83 11.29
N ASP A 244 29.50 0.64 11.47
CA ASP A 244 30.06 -0.49 12.22
C ASP A 244 29.48 -0.57 13.63
N LYS A 245 29.43 0.57 14.34
CA LYS A 245 28.84 0.61 15.68
C LYS A 245 27.35 0.20 15.68
N GLN A 246 26.55 0.72 14.75
CA GLN A 246 25.12 0.37 14.67
C GLN A 246 24.93 -1.08 14.23
N ASN A 247 25.80 -1.56 13.33
CA ASN A 247 25.80 -2.95 12.90
C ASN A 247 26.13 -3.90 14.05
N ASP A 248 27.16 -3.60 14.86
CA ASP A 248 27.53 -4.41 16.03
C ASP A 248 26.38 -4.49 17.06
N GLU A 249 25.70 -3.36 17.32
CA GLU A 249 24.52 -3.35 18.19
C GLU A 249 23.37 -4.18 17.61
N THR A 250 23.22 -4.17 16.29
CA THR A 250 22.21 -4.97 15.58
C THR A 250 22.56 -6.44 15.63
N VAL A 251 23.83 -6.80 15.39
CA VAL A 251 24.34 -8.19 15.46
C VAL A 251 24.16 -8.75 16.88
N ASP A 252 24.49 -7.99 17.94
CA ASP A 252 24.24 -8.44 19.33
C ASP A 252 22.75 -8.69 19.60
N ALA A 253 21.88 -7.80 19.09
CA ALA A 253 20.44 -7.98 19.23
C ALA A 253 19.91 -9.23 18.46
N TYR A 254 20.44 -9.49 17.26
CA TYR A 254 20.15 -10.69 16.48
C TYR A 254 20.65 -11.95 17.20
N TYR A 255 21.92 -11.96 17.63
CA TYR A 255 22.51 -13.09 18.33
C TYR A 255 21.67 -13.50 19.54
N ARG A 256 21.30 -12.53 20.40
CA ARG A 256 20.49 -12.83 21.59
C ARG A 256 19.10 -13.34 21.24
N ALA A 257 18.42 -12.71 20.25
CA ALA A 257 17.09 -13.12 19.85
C ALA A 257 17.11 -14.54 19.27
N ASP A 258 18.05 -14.85 18.39
CA ASP A 258 18.14 -16.15 17.73
C ASP A 258 18.67 -17.24 18.65
N TYR A 259 19.65 -16.94 19.53
CA TYR A 259 20.16 -17.89 20.50
C TYR A 259 19.07 -18.40 21.45
N TYR A 260 18.30 -17.50 22.05
CA TYR A 260 17.20 -17.91 22.94
C TYR A 260 15.98 -18.37 22.16
N GLY A 261 15.72 -17.83 20.98
CA GLY A 261 14.64 -18.25 20.11
C GLY A 261 14.80 -19.70 19.62
N SER A 262 16.03 -20.11 19.31
CA SER A 262 16.35 -21.46 18.87
C SER A 262 16.09 -22.55 19.91
N MET A 263 15.94 -22.17 21.20
CA MET A 263 15.64 -23.12 22.27
C MET A 263 14.20 -23.69 22.21
N VAL A 264 13.28 -23.02 21.50
CA VAL A 264 11.89 -23.48 21.39
C VAL A 264 11.82 -24.87 20.74
N GLY A 265 12.47 -25.03 19.59
CA GLY A 265 12.46 -26.30 18.84
C GLY A 265 12.97 -27.51 19.66
N PRO A 266 14.19 -27.47 20.20
CA PRO A 266 14.73 -28.53 21.05
C PRO A 266 13.87 -28.82 22.28
N SER A 267 13.28 -27.80 22.92
CA SER A 267 12.42 -27.98 24.08
C SER A 267 11.15 -28.74 23.76
N VAL A 268 10.51 -28.40 22.64
CA VAL A 268 9.32 -29.11 22.14
C VAL A 268 9.68 -30.55 21.76
N ASN A 269 10.81 -30.74 21.06
CA ASN A 269 11.29 -32.09 20.69
C ASN A 269 11.62 -32.94 21.92
N PHE A 270 12.18 -32.35 22.99
CA PHE A 270 12.40 -33.03 24.24
C PHE A 270 11.10 -33.57 24.84
N VAL A 271 10.04 -32.74 24.91
CA VAL A 271 8.74 -33.15 25.44
C VAL A 271 8.10 -34.23 24.54
N ASN A 272 8.21 -34.10 23.22
CA ASN A 272 7.70 -35.09 22.27
C ASN A 272 8.41 -36.44 22.43
N ASN A 273 9.74 -36.44 22.60
CA ASN A 273 10.49 -37.68 22.85
C ASN A 273 10.19 -38.27 24.22
N LEU A 274 9.97 -37.44 25.24
CA LEU A 274 9.50 -37.88 26.56
C LEU A 274 8.12 -38.55 26.44
N SER A 275 7.17 -37.93 25.71
CA SER A 275 5.86 -38.53 25.41
C SER A 275 6.02 -39.90 24.75
N LEU A 276 6.89 -39.99 23.74
CA LEU A 276 7.14 -41.21 23.00
C LEU A 276 7.71 -42.29 23.90
N SER A 277 8.67 -41.96 24.77
CA SER A 277 9.28 -42.90 25.73
C SER A 277 8.24 -43.39 26.74
N LEU A 278 7.39 -42.51 27.28
CA LEU A 278 6.32 -42.88 28.20
C LEU A 278 5.27 -43.79 27.53
N VAL A 279 4.85 -43.44 26.29
CA VAL A 279 3.92 -44.27 25.50
C VAL A 279 4.52 -45.66 25.24
N SER A 280 5.79 -45.72 24.88
CA SER A 280 6.48 -47.02 24.65
C SER A 280 6.59 -47.83 25.93
N PHE A 281 6.95 -47.21 27.06
CA PHE A 281 7.07 -47.87 28.35
C PHE A 281 5.72 -48.42 28.86
N PHE A 282 4.71 -47.54 28.95
CA PHE A 282 3.38 -47.94 29.41
C PHE A 282 2.70 -48.88 28.40
N GLY A 283 2.95 -48.69 27.09
CA GLY A 283 2.47 -49.61 26.04
C GLY A 283 3.04 -51.02 26.21
N ALA A 284 4.34 -51.15 26.50
CA ALA A 284 4.95 -52.44 26.78
C ALA A 284 4.35 -53.13 28.02
N LEU A 285 4.07 -52.37 29.10
CA LEU A 285 3.39 -52.91 30.28
C LEU A 285 1.98 -53.41 29.96
N LEU A 286 1.21 -52.68 29.17
CA LEU A 286 -0.13 -53.08 28.75
C LEU A 286 -0.09 -54.28 27.79
N PHE A 287 0.94 -54.40 26.94
CA PHE A 287 1.16 -55.55 26.10
C PHE A 287 1.48 -56.79 26.93
N LEU A 288 2.39 -56.70 27.91
CA LEU A 288 2.69 -57.81 28.82
C LEU A 288 1.47 -58.26 29.64
N GLY A 289 0.55 -57.30 29.95
CA GLY A 289 -0.74 -57.59 30.56
C GLY A 289 -1.82 -58.14 29.60
N GLY A 290 -1.49 -58.32 28.32
CA GLY A 290 -2.41 -58.87 27.32
C GLY A 290 -3.53 -57.91 26.89
N SER A 291 -3.43 -56.61 27.23
CA SER A 291 -4.50 -55.62 26.97
C SER A 291 -4.44 -54.99 25.57
N ILE A 292 -3.25 -54.94 24.94
CA ILE A 292 -3.02 -54.37 23.60
C ILE A 292 -2.01 -55.21 22.81
N SER A 293 -2.04 -55.14 21.46
CA SER A 293 -1.08 -55.80 20.58
C SER A 293 0.18 -54.91 20.34
N ILE A 294 1.24 -55.52 19.77
CA ILE A 294 2.44 -54.80 19.35
C ILE A 294 2.09 -53.79 18.21
N GLY A 295 1.20 -54.20 17.29
CA GLY A 295 0.71 -53.34 16.24
C GLY A 295 -0.07 -52.14 16.79
N ASN A 296 -0.83 -52.33 17.87
CA ASN A 296 -1.51 -51.24 18.57
C ASN A 296 -0.52 -50.23 19.16
N ILE A 297 0.59 -50.68 19.75
CA ILE A 297 1.66 -49.78 20.24
C ILE A 297 2.27 -49.03 19.07
N SER A 298 2.59 -49.72 17.97
CA SER A 298 3.15 -49.06 16.76
C SER A 298 2.22 -48.01 16.20
N SER A 299 0.93 -48.33 16.04
CA SER A 299 -0.09 -47.34 15.60
C SER A 299 -0.17 -46.14 16.54
N PHE A 300 -0.22 -46.41 17.85
CA PHE A 300 -0.32 -45.36 18.86
C PHE A 300 0.87 -44.40 18.84
N VAL A 301 2.09 -44.91 18.66
CA VAL A 301 3.32 -44.13 18.50
C VAL A 301 3.26 -43.22 17.26
N LEU A 302 2.76 -43.73 16.14
CA LEU A 302 2.58 -42.94 14.92
C LEU A 302 1.51 -41.87 15.08
N TYR A 303 0.38 -42.17 15.74
CA TYR A 303 -0.64 -41.17 16.06
C TYR A 303 -0.14 -40.11 17.05
N SER A 304 0.67 -40.48 18.03
CA SER A 304 1.32 -39.59 18.96
C SER A 304 2.08 -38.46 18.24
N ARG A 305 2.84 -38.80 17.21
CA ARG A 305 3.55 -37.83 16.37
C ARG A 305 2.60 -36.94 15.57
N LYS A 306 1.55 -37.51 14.97
CA LYS A 306 0.52 -36.76 14.23
C LYS A 306 -0.32 -35.88 15.12
N PHE A 307 -0.45 -36.18 16.41
CA PHE A 307 -1.18 -35.38 17.39
C PHE A 307 -0.36 -34.16 17.87
N SER A 308 0.92 -34.38 18.20
CA SER A 308 1.77 -33.33 18.80
C SER A 308 2.27 -32.29 17.78
N GLY A 309 2.53 -32.69 16.52
CA GLY A 309 3.05 -31.82 15.48
C GLY A 309 2.16 -30.57 15.23
N PRO A 310 0.90 -30.74 14.84
CA PRO A 310 -0.01 -29.68 14.52
C PRO A 310 -0.29 -28.69 15.67
N ILE A 311 -0.20 -29.12 16.93
CA ILE A 311 -0.39 -28.24 18.10
C ILE A 311 0.69 -27.15 18.11
N ASN A 312 1.93 -27.48 17.75
CA ASN A 312 3.02 -26.54 17.68
C ASN A 312 2.91 -25.62 16.44
N GLU A 313 2.44 -26.14 15.31
CA GLU A 313 2.18 -25.34 14.11
C GLU A 313 1.12 -24.28 14.35
N ILE A 314 0.01 -24.61 15.00
CA ILE A 314 -1.06 -23.65 15.33
C ILE A 314 -0.49 -22.47 16.16
N ALA A 315 0.44 -22.73 17.09
CA ALA A 315 1.06 -21.69 17.89
C ALA A 315 1.87 -20.68 17.05
N ASN A 316 2.55 -21.15 16.00
CA ASN A 316 3.31 -20.29 15.07
C ASN A 316 2.37 -19.48 14.16
N ILE A 317 1.33 -20.12 13.62
CA ILE A 317 0.35 -19.51 12.73
C ILE A 317 -0.42 -18.35 13.41
N ILE A 318 -0.61 -18.40 14.73
CA ILE A 318 -1.26 -17.29 15.48
C ILE A 318 -0.53 -15.95 15.26
N GLY A 319 0.81 -15.96 15.15
CA GLY A 319 1.59 -14.75 14.88
C GLY A 319 1.34 -14.21 13.45
N GLU A 320 1.30 -15.09 12.47
CA GLU A 320 1.05 -14.76 11.06
C GLU A 320 -0.38 -14.24 10.87
N LEU A 321 -1.37 -14.90 11.49
CA LEU A 321 -2.75 -14.42 11.52
C LEU A 321 -2.88 -13.02 12.15
N GLN A 322 -2.12 -12.70 13.21
CA GLN A 322 -2.13 -11.35 13.78
C GLN A 322 -1.61 -10.31 12.80
N SER A 323 -0.57 -10.63 12.05
CA SER A 323 -0.02 -9.76 11.00
C SER A 323 -1.04 -9.54 9.88
N ALA A 324 -1.70 -10.62 9.44
CA ALA A 324 -2.75 -10.55 8.43
C ALA A 324 -3.98 -9.73 8.89
N PHE A 325 -4.40 -9.88 10.16
CA PHE A 325 -5.47 -9.03 10.71
C PHE A 325 -5.08 -7.56 10.75
N SER A 326 -3.83 -7.24 11.07
CA SER A 326 -3.34 -5.84 11.05
C SER A 326 -3.26 -5.28 9.64
N ALA A 327 -2.82 -6.09 8.67
CA ALA A 327 -2.81 -5.72 7.25
C ALA A 327 -4.24 -5.49 6.74
N ALA A 328 -5.16 -6.41 7.04
CA ALA A 328 -6.57 -6.28 6.65
C ALA A 328 -7.23 -5.04 7.29
N GLU A 329 -6.91 -4.72 8.54
CA GLU A 329 -7.38 -3.50 9.19
C GLU A 329 -6.94 -2.25 8.44
N ARG A 330 -5.67 -2.17 7.98
CA ARG A 330 -5.18 -1.02 7.20
C ARG A 330 -5.86 -0.91 5.83
N VAL A 331 -6.06 -2.03 5.14
CA VAL A 331 -6.78 -2.07 3.87
C VAL A 331 -8.24 -1.64 4.05
N PHE A 332 -8.93 -2.16 5.06
CA PHE A 332 -10.33 -1.78 5.31
C PHE A 332 -10.48 -0.33 5.76
N ARG A 333 -9.53 0.22 6.51
CA ARG A 333 -9.53 1.65 6.84
C ARG A 333 -9.46 2.53 5.59
N LEU A 334 -8.65 2.13 4.59
CA LEU A 334 -8.60 2.83 3.31
C LEU A 334 -9.95 2.74 2.57
N LEU A 335 -10.57 1.56 2.56
CA LEU A 335 -11.89 1.36 1.93
C LEU A 335 -13.02 2.14 2.65
N ASP A 336 -12.82 2.45 3.94
CA ASP A 336 -13.77 3.20 4.77
C ASP A 336 -13.52 4.72 4.75
N GLU A 337 -12.47 5.19 4.06
CA GLU A 337 -12.28 6.64 3.92
C GLU A 337 -13.43 7.24 3.13
N GLU A 338 -13.82 8.46 3.49
CA GLU A 338 -14.91 9.14 2.82
C GLU A 338 -14.52 9.48 1.37
N PRO A 339 -15.33 9.15 0.37
CA PRO A 339 -15.07 9.56 -1.00
C PRO A 339 -15.19 11.08 -1.15
N GLU A 340 -14.73 11.62 -2.27
CA GLU A 340 -14.97 13.02 -2.62
C GLU A 340 -16.49 13.29 -2.52
N VAL A 341 -16.86 14.42 -1.92
CA VAL A 341 -18.27 14.79 -1.73
C VAL A 341 -18.99 14.72 -3.07
N ALA A 342 -20.08 13.97 -3.14
CA ALA A 342 -20.86 13.86 -4.38
C ALA A 342 -21.38 15.23 -4.83
N ASP A 343 -21.47 15.42 -6.14
CA ASP A 343 -22.11 16.62 -6.68
C ASP A 343 -23.57 16.70 -6.22
N SER A 344 -24.09 17.92 -6.09
CA SER A 344 -25.50 18.13 -5.74
C SER A 344 -26.41 17.39 -6.74
N PRO A 345 -27.52 16.79 -6.29
CA PRO A 345 -28.48 16.14 -7.21
C PRO A 345 -28.99 17.06 -8.32
N ASN A 346 -28.96 18.37 -8.09
CA ASN A 346 -29.37 19.40 -9.03
C ASN A 346 -28.17 20.09 -9.71
N ALA A 347 -26.95 19.55 -9.57
CA ALA A 347 -25.77 20.15 -10.19
C ALA A 347 -25.86 20.16 -11.70
N GLU A 348 -25.65 21.34 -12.28
CA GLU A 348 -25.69 21.56 -13.72
C GLU A 348 -24.34 21.21 -14.36
N GLY A 349 -24.38 20.68 -15.58
CA GLY A 349 -23.20 20.57 -16.42
C GLY A 349 -22.90 21.90 -17.13
N LEU A 350 -21.67 22.40 -16.98
CA LEU A 350 -21.19 23.57 -17.72
C LEU A 350 -20.47 23.08 -18.99
N THR A 351 -21.03 23.36 -20.17
CA THR A 351 -20.47 22.87 -21.43
C THR A 351 -19.25 23.73 -21.84
N GLU A 352 -19.39 25.05 -21.76
CA GLU A 352 -18.36 26.02 -22.13
C GLU A 352 -18.46 27.24 -21.21
N ALA A 353 -17.38 27.58 -20.52
CA ALA A 353 -17.33 28.74 -19.65
C ALA A 353 -16.93 29.99 -20.44
N GLU A 354 -17.51 31.14 -20.09
CA GLU A 354 -17.03 32.44 -20.58
C GLU A 354 -15.77 32.86 -19.88
N GLY A 355 -15.62 32.53 -18.60
CA GLY A 355 -14.42 32.75 -17.82
C GLY A 355 -14.47 33.94 -16.87
N ASP A 356 -15.67 34.42 -16.49
CA ASP A 356 -15.85 35.39 -15.41
C ASP A 356 -15.82 34.69 -14.06
N VAL A 357 -14.92 35.06 -13.15
CA VAL A 357 -14.72 34.41 -11.85
C VAL A 357 -14.89 35.39 -10.72
N ASP A 358 -15.74 35.05 -9.74
CA ASP A 358 -15.94 35.87 -8.55
C ASP A 358 -15.76 35.03 -7.27
N LEU A 359 -15.02 35.58 -6.33
CA LEU A 359 -14.86 35.07 -4.97
C LEU A 359 -15.43 36.08 -4.00
N SER A 360 -16.41 35.68 -3.19
CA SER A 360 -17.11 36.56 -2.27
C SER A 360 -16.95 36.07 -0.84
N HIS A 361 -16.22 36.84 -0.02
CA HIS A 361 -15.99 36.57 1.41
C HIS A 361 -15.54 35.15 1.72
N VAL A 362 -14.64 34.60 0.89
CA VAL A 362 -14.17 33.22 0.98
C VAL A 362 -13.25 33.03 2.16
N ASN A 363 -13.58 32.04 3.00
CA ASN A 363 -12.75 31.58 4.11
C ASN A 363 -12.47 30.08 3.94
N PHE A 364 -11.23 29.68 4.24
CA PHE A 364 -10.83 28.29 4.11
C PHE A 364 -9.63 27.92 5.00
N GLY A 365 -9.64 26.70 5.54
CA GLY A 365 -8.52 26.07 6.22
C GLY A 365 -8.45 24.55 5.95
N TYR A 366 -7.24 24.02 5.76
CA TYR A 366 -7.06 22.56 5.62
C TYR A 366 -7.38 21.79 6.91
N THR A 367 -7.33 22.48 8.04
CA THR A 367 -7.74 21.97 9.36
C THR A 367 -8.60 23.00 10.04
N LYS A 368 -9.53 22.55 10.90
CA LYS A 368 -10.45 23.45 11.62
C LYS A 368 -9.75 24.46 12.52
N ASP A 369 -8.52 24.16 12.94
CA ASP A 369 -7.76 25.00 13.89
C ASP A 369 -6.89 26.06 13.19
N ARG A 370 -6.72 25.98 11.87
CA ARG A 370 -5.85 26.90 11.13
C ARG A 370 -6.49 27.37 9.83
N GLN A 371 -6.98 28.58 9.86
CA GLN A 371 -7.47 29.27 8.67
C GLN A 371 -6.29 29.73 7.79
N ILE A 372 -6.35 29.40 6.49
CA ILE A 372 -5.32 29.72 5.49
C ILE A 372 -5.77 30.86 4.59
N ILE A 373 -7.04 30.92 4.23
CA ILE A 373 -7.65 32.03 3.45
C ILE A 373 -8.66 32.73 4.36
N LYS A 374 -8.60 34.05 4.41
CA LYS A 374 -9.40 34.88 5.30
C LYS A 374 -10.07 35.98 4.50
N ASP A 375 -11.41 35.97 4.47
CA ASP A 375 -12.27 36.98 3.87
C ASP A 375 -11.83 37.41 2.45
N LEU A 376 -11.44 36.42 1.63
CA LEU A 376 -10.96 36.67 0.27
C LEU A 376 -12.12 37.09 -0.63
N SER A 377 -12.06 38.33 -1.15
CA SER A 377 -13.02 38.87 -2.12
C SER A 377 -12.30 39.36 -3.35
N LEU A 378 -12.68 38.86 -4.53
CA LEU A 378 -12.01 39.08 -5.80
C LEU A 378 -12.97 38.88 -6.96
N HIS A 379 -13.02 39.86 -7.87
CA HIS A 379 -13.67 39.72 -9.18
C HIS A 379 -12.62 39.74 -10.29
N VAL A 380 -12.69 38.73 -11.16
CA VAL A 380 -11.79 38.55 -12.31
C VAL A 380 -12.63 38.50 -13.58
N PRO A 381 -12.62 39.55 -14.41
CA PRO A 381 -13.40 39.52 -15.64
C PRO A 381 -12.81 38.55 -16.67
N LYS A 382 -13.67 38.12 -17.59
CA LYS A 382 -13.32 37.26 -18.74
C LYS A 382 -12.07 37.76 -19.46
N GLY A 383 -11.13 36.87 -19.74
CA GLY A 383 -9.91 37.12 -20.49
C GLY A 383 -8.81 37.84 -19.72
N ALA A 384 -9.00 38.12 -18.43
CA ALA A 384 -7.99 38.82 -17.63
C ALA A 384 -6.83 37.89 -17.22
N LEU A 385 -5.62 38.43 -17.26
CA LEU A 385 -4.42 37.80 -16.72
C LEU A 385 -4.19 38.26 -15.29
N VAL A 386 -4.39 37.37 -14.33
CA VAL A 386 -4.21 37.63 -12.90
C VAL A 386 -2.92 36.99 -12.40
N ALA A 387 -1.99 37.80 -11.91
CA ALA A 387 -0.77 37.32 -11.26
C ALA A 387 -0.93 37.29 -9.74
N ILE A 388 -0.75 36.12 -9.15
CA ILE A 388 -0.81 35.92 -7.69
C ILE A 388 0.63 35.93 -7.16
N VAL A 389 0.97 36.90 -6.32
CA VAL A 389 2.30 37.09 -5.75
C VAL A 389 2.24 37.12 -4.22
N GLY A 390 3.33 36.74 -3.56
CA GLY A 390 3.42 36.76 -2.11
C GLY A 390 4.47 35.78 -1.59
N PRO A 391 4.81 35.82 -0.30
CA PRO A 391 5.80 34.93 0.29
C PRO A 391 5.33 33.46 0.27
N THR A 392 6.27 32.53 0.49
CA THR A 392 5.95 31.11 0.63
C THR A 392 5.03 30.91 1.83
N GLY A 393 3.97 30.10 1.65
CA GLY A 393 2.97 29.86 2.69
C GLY A 393 1.87 30.92 2.81
N ALA A 394 1.84 31.95 1.94
CA ALA A 394 0.80 32.99 1.97
C ALA A 394 -0.60 32.53 1.56
N GLY A 395 -0.76 31.32 0.97
CA GLY A 395 -2.05 30.80 0.51
C GLY A 395 -2.26 30.81 -1.01
N LYS A 396 -1.22 31.13 -1.82
CA LYS A 396 -1.33 31.21 -3.29
C LYS A 396 -1.86 29.92 -3.93
N THR A 397 -1.24 28.77 -3.64
CA THR A 397 -1.67 27.46 -4.15
C THR A 397 -3.05 27.08 -3.61
N THR A 398 -3.40 27.54 -2.41
CA THR A 398 -4.73 27.29 -1.83
C THR A 398 -5.83 27.97 -2.64
N ILE A 399 -5.61 29.19 -3.15
CA ILE A 399 -6.57 29.87 -4.04
C ILE A 399 -6.82 29.02 -5.29
N ILE A 400 -5.76 28.49 -5.91
CA ILE A 400 -5.87 27.60 -7.08
C ILE A 400 -6.68 26.33 -6.74
N ASN A 401 -6.42 25.71 -5.59
CA ASN A 401 -7.13 24.51 -5.15
C ASN A 401 -8.63 24.77 -4.96
N LEU A 402 -9.01 25.97 -4.50
CA LEU A 402 -10.41 26.37 -4.34
C LEU A 402 -11.08 26.63 -5.70
N LEU A 403 -10.39 27.26 -6.65
CA LEU A 403 -10.90 27.49 -8.03
C LEU A 403 -11.18 26.17 -8.75
N MET A 404 -10.30 25.17 -8.60
CA MET A 404 -10.47 23.81 -9.14
C MET A 404 -11.47 22.95 -8.35
N ARG A 405 -11.99 23.50 -7.24
CA ARG A 405 -12.83 22.77 -6.31
C ARG A 405 -12.22 21.41 -5.91
N PHE A 406 -10.89 21.39 -5.65
CA PHE A 406 -10.23 20.26 -4.97
C PHE A 406 -10.59 20.25 -3.50
N TYR A 407 -10.98 21.40 -2.97
CA TYR A 407 -11.52 21.61 -1.63
C TYR A 407 -12.73 22.54 -1.73
N ASP A 408 -13.77 22.28 -0.95
CA ASP A 408 -14.90 23.21 -0.81
C ASP A 408 -14.55 24.30 0.23
N VAL A 409 -15.08 25.50 0.08
CA VAL A 409 -14.84 26.63 1.00
C VAL A 409 -15.57 26.42 2.33
N ASP A 410 -14.99 26.89 3.44
CA ASP A 410 -15.63 26.84 4.76
C ASP A 410 -16.78 27.83 4.88
N SER A 411 -16.63 29.03 4.28
CA SER A 411 -17.68 30.05 4.15
C SER A 411 -17.37 30.98 2.98
N GLY A 412 -18.36 31.74 2.57
CA GLY A 412 -18.29 32.54 1.35
C GLY A 412 -18.71 31.75 0.12
N GLU A 413 -18.48 32.31 -1.05
CA GLU A 413 -18.89 31.72 -2.31
C GLU A 413 -17.85 31.95 -3.41
N VAL A 414 -17.67 30.96 -4.28
CA VAL A 414 -16.93 31.05 -5.53
C VAL A 414 -17.91 30.83 -6.67
N THR A 415 -17.95 31.75 -7.63
CA THR A 415 -18.82 31.64 -8.81
C THR A 415 -17.99 31.61 -10.09
N LEU A 416 -18.48 30.92 -11.10
CA LEU A 416 -17.99 30.93 -12.47
C LEU A 416 -19.15 31.30 -13.38
N ASP A 417 -18.99 32.38 -14.16
CA ASP A 417 -20.04 32.94 -15.01
C ASP A 417 -21.35 33.18 -14.24
N HIS A 418 -21.23 33.81 -13.05
CA HIS A 418 -22.31 34.11 -12.10
C HIS A 418 -23.04 32.89 -11.53
N LYS A 419 -22.51 31.65 -11.73
CA LYS A 419 -23.05 30.42 -11.13
C LYS A 419 -22.13 29.95 -10.00
N PRO A 420 -22.68 29.62 -8.82
CA PRO A 420 -21.88 29.02 -7.75
C PRO A 420 -21.22 27.72 -8.21
N ILE A 421 -19.92 27.57 -8.01
CA ILE A 421 -19.21 26.34 -8.44
C ILE A 421 -19.69 25.10 -7.70
N LYS A 422 -20.32 25.25 -6.52
CA LYS A 422 -20.95 24.13 -5.78
C LYS A 422 -22.18 23.57 -6.48
N ASP A 423 -22.83 24.36 -7.34
CA ASP A 423 -24.02 23.98 -8.08
C ASP A 423 -23.69 23.44 -9.49
N LEU A 424 -22.40 23.41 -9.84
CA LEU A 424 -21.87 22.78 -11.04
C LEU A 424 -21.34 21.38 -10.73
N THR A 425 -21.39 20.46 -11.71
CA THR A 425 -20.71 19.17 -11.58
C THR A 425 -19.18 19.39 -11.60
N ARG A 426 -18.44 18.76 -10.68
CA ARG A 426 -16.97 18.88 -10.61
C ARG A 426 -16.28 18.53 -11.93
N ARG A 427 -16.82 17.52 -12.62
CA ARG A 427 -16.30 17.12 -13.94
C ARG A 427 -16.40 18.25 -14.95
N SER A 428 -17.57 18.90 -15.08
CA SER A 428 -17.76 20.00 -16.03
C SER A 428 -16.95 21.24 -15.64
N LEU A 429 -16.87 21.57 -14.35
CA LEU A 429 -16.04 22.65 -13.84
C LEU A 429 -14.57 22.43 -14.22
N ARG A 430 -14.00 21.26 -13.88
CA ARG A 430 -12.59 20.93 -14.13
C ARG A 430 -12.23 20.85 -15.62
N LEU A 431 -13.17 20.45 -16.48
CA LEU A 431 -12.97 20.45 -17.94
C LEU A 431 -12.86 21.86 -18.55
N ASN A 432 -13.37 22.89 -17.86
CA ASN A 432 -13.25 24.29 -18.29
C ASN A 432 -11.93 24.95 -17.83
N TYR A 433 -11.09 24.23 -17.05
CA TYR A 433 -9.76 24.68 -16.63
C TYR A 433 -8.66 23.87 -17.30
N SER A 434 -7.74 24.52 -17.97
CA SER A 434 -6.41 23.93 -18.25
C SER A 434 -5.47 24.22 -17.09
N MET A 435 -4.58 23.30 -16.77
CA MET A 435 -3.64 23.47 -15.67
C MET A 435 -2.22 23.05 -16.08
N VAL A 436 -1.25 23.90 -15.79
CA VAL A 436 0.19 23.60 -15.91
C VAL A 436 0.81 23.80 -14.54
N LEU A 437 1.21 22.68 -13.92
CA LEU A 437 1.81 22.66 -12.59
C LEU A 437 3.31 22.95 -12.63
N GLN A 438 3.86 23.37 -11.49
CA GLN A 438 5.29 23.53 -11.27
C GLN A 438 6.03 22.19 -11.45
N ASP A 439 5.53 21.13 -10.83
CA ASP A 439 6.04 19.78 -11.00
C ASP A 439 5.31 19.12 -12.19
N THR A 440 6.03 19.03 -13.30
CA THR A 440 5.52 18.43 -14.53
C THR A 440 5.47 16.91 -14.39
N TRP A 441 4.30 16.31 -14.58
CA TRP A 441 4.14 14.86 -14.53
C TRP A 441 3.82 14.26 -15.91
N LEU A 442 4.59 13.26 -16.32
CA LEU A 442 4.33 12.47 -17.52
C LEU A 442 4.15 11.01 -17.14
N PHE A 443 3.12 10.39 -17.68
CA PHE A 443 2.82 8.98 -17.46
C PHE A 443 3.74 8.08 -18.29
N THR A 444 4.00 6.87 -17.81
CA THR A 444 4.61 5.83 -18.64
C THR A 444 3.67 5.53 -19.82
N GLY A 445 4.18 5.73 -21.03
CA GLY A 445 3.42 5.63 -22.27
C GLY A 445 4.06 6.45 -23.38
N THR A 446 3.44 6.49 -24.55
CA THR A 446 3.99 7.23 -25.70
C THR A 446 3.91 8.75 -25.49
N VAL A 447 4.74 9.49 -26.21
CA VAL A 447 4.64 10.96 -26.27
C VAL A 447 3.24 11.38 -26.72
N TYR A 448 2.66 10.66 -27.71
CA TYR A 448 1.31 10.90 -28.18
C TYR A 448 0.28 10.76 -27.06
N GLU A 449 0.27 9.63 -26.34
CA GLU A 449 -0.66 9.37 -25.23
C GLU A 449 -0.54 10.42 -24.12
N ASN A 450 0.67 10.85 -23.81
CA ASN A 450 0.91 11.86 -22.80
C ASN A 450 0.35 13.23 -23.18
N ILE A 451 0.40 13.62 -24.44
CA ILE A 451 -0.18 14.90 -24.90
C ILE A 451 -1.69 14.76 -25.10
N ALA A 452 -2.14 13.67 -25.73
CA ALA A 452 -3.56 13.37 -25.94
C ALA A 452 -4.35 13.20 -24.63
N TYR A 453 -3.67 12.98 -23.49
CA TYR A 453 -4.30 12.86 -22.17
C TYR A 453 -5.21 14.06 -21.81
N GLY A 454 -4.96 15.23 -22.38
CA GLY A 454 -5.80 16.43 -22.21
C GLY A 454 -7.17 16.33 -22.88
N SER A 455 -7.37 15.46 -23.89
CA SER A 455 -8.64 15.30 -24.61
C SER A 455 -8.78 13.92 -25.22
N GLU A 456 -9.74 13.14 -24.75
CA GLU A 456 -10.03 11.78 -25.26
C GLU A 456 -10.42 11.76 -26.76
N LYS A 457 -10.83 12.89 -27.33
CA LYS A 457 -11.27 13.02 -28.73
C LYS A 457 -10.16 13.53 -29.65
N ALA A 458 -8.97 13.82 -29.11
CA ALA A 458 -7.88 14.39 -29.89
C ALA A 458 -7.39 13.46 -30.99
N THR A 459 -7.34 14.00 -32.21
CA THR A 459 -6.74 13.31 -33.35
C THR A 459 -5.22 13.48 -33.36
N ARG A 460 -4.55 12.71 -34.20
CA ARG A 460 -3.09 12.85 -34.40
C ARG A 460 -2.73 14.24 -34.93
N GLU A 461 -3.54 14.77 -35.82
CA GLU A 461 -3.38 16.10 -36.40
C GLU A 461 -3.48 17.20 -35.33
N ASP A 462 -4.40 17.04 -34.38
CA ASP A 462 -4.56 17.99 -33.26
C ASP A 462 -3.34 18.01 -32.36
N VAL A 463 -2.81 16.82 -32.00
CA VAL A 463 -1.60 16.67 -31.20
C VAL A 463 -0.41 17.31 -31.92
N GLU A 464 -0.24 17.06 -33.23
CA GLU A 464 0.84 17.70 -34.00
C GLU A 464 0.68 19.21 -34.11
N ARG A 465 -0.54 19.71 -34.26
CA ARG A 465 -0.86 21.15 -34.31
C ARG A 465 -0.42 21.86 -33.04
N VAL A 466 -0.80 21.34 -31.87
CA VAL A 466 -0.40 21.95 -30.58
C VAL A 466 1.09 21.81 -30.31
N CYS A 467 1.73 20.71 -30.72
CA CYS A 467 3.19 20.53 -30.62
C CYS A 467 3.97 21.51 -31.49
N LYS A 468 3.47 21.83 -32.68
CA LYS A 468 4.03 22.88 -33.54
C LYS A 468 3.87 24.26 -32.90
N ALA A 469 2.70 24.57 -32.33
CA ALA A 469 2.43 25.81 -31.63
C ALA A 469 3.35 25.99 -30.40
N CYS A 470 3.60 24.94 -29.63
CA CYS A 470 4.55 24.93 -28.51
C CYS A 470 6.02 24.93 -28.92
N GLY A 471 6.35 24.64 -30.20
CA GLY A 471 7.72 24.55 -30.69
C GLY A 471 8.47 23.29 -30.21
N ILE A 472 7.76 22.21 -29.86
CA ILE A 472 8.35 20.92 -29.46
C ILE A 472 8.29 19.86 -30.57
N HIS A 473 7.50 20.07 -31.63
CA HIS A 473 7.31 19.12 -32.72
C HIS A 473 8.62 18.61 -33.34
N ASP A 474 9.55 19.52 -33.66
CA ASP A 474 10.82 19.15 -34.28
C ASP A 474 11.67 18.28 -33.36
N TYR A 475 11.66 18.55 -32.06
CA TYR A 475 12.34 17.71 -31.07
C TYR A 475 11.72 16.32 -31.02
N ILE A 476 10.38 16.21 -30.95
CA ILE A 476 9.70 14.91 -30.93
C ILE A 476 10.09 14.07 -32.16
N ARG A 477 10.21 14.69 -33.34
CA ARG A 477 10.65 13.99 -34.56
C ARG A 477 12.10 13.49 -34.52
N THR A 478 12.93 14.02 -33.62
CA THR A 478 14.31 13.52 -33.45
C THR A 478 14.37 12.31 -32.51
N LEU A 479 13.31 12.01 -31.80
CA LEU A 479 13.23 10.80 -30.97
C LEU A 479 13.17 9.54 -31.84
N PRO A 480 13.65 8.38 -31.36
CA PRO A 480 13.75 7.16 -32.16
C PRO A 480 12.46 6.77 -32.88
N ASP A 481 11.32 6.83 -32.20
CA ASP A 481 10.00 6.49 -32.72
C ASP A 481 9.07 7.72 -32.83
N GLY A 482 9.63 8.94 -32.78
CA GLY A 482 8.88 10.17 -32.86
C GLY A 482 7.81 10.27 -31.76
N TYR A 483 6.57 10.47 -32.15
CA TYR A 483 5.43 10.53 -31.21
C TYR A 483 5.10 9.20 -30.54
N GLU A 484 5.52 8.07 -31.10
CA GLU A 484 5.33 6.73 -30.51
C GLU A 484 6.47 6.36 -29.55
N THR A 485 7.46 7.24 -29.37
CA THR A 485 8.51 7.04 -28.37
C THR A 485 7.91 6.91 -26.99
N VAL A 486 8.23 5.81 -26.30
CA VAL A 486 7.74 5.55 -24.93
C VAL A 486 8.57 6.37 -23.94
N LEU A 487 7.87 7.06 -23.07
CA LEU A 487 8.44 7.78 -21.93
C LEU A 487 8.37 6.88 -20.70
N GLU A 488 9.50 6.73 -20.00
CA GLU A 488 9.64 5.89 -18.80
C GLU A 488 9.91 6.78 -17.58
N ASP A 489 9.54 6.31 -16.39
CA ASP A 489 9.86 6.92 -15.11
C ASP A 489 9.69 8.47 -15.09
N ASP A 490 8.49 8.93 -15.32
CA ASP A 490 8.17 10.36 -15.41
C ASP A 490 9.02 11.07 -16.51
N GLY A 491 9.33 10.40 -17.61
CA GLY A 491 10.13 10.96 -18.70
C GLY A 491 11.59 11.22 -18.30
N ALA A 492 12.20 10.30 -17.55
CA ALA A 492 13.61 10.37 -17.15
C ALA A 492 14.56 10.51 -18.35
N ASN A 493 14.13 10.05 -19.52
CA ASN A 493 14.84 10.10 -20.79
C ASN A 493 14.76 11.43 -21.55
N ILE A 494 14.04 12.44 -21.01
CA ILE A 494 13.90 13.78 -21.61
C ILE A 494 14.23 14.90 -20.61
N SER A 495 14.63 16.07 -21.13
CA SER A 495 14.98 17.21 -20.28
C SER A 495 13.76 17.84 -19.60
N LYS A 496 13.95 18.51 -18.44
CA LYS A 496 12.88 19.23 -17.73
C LYS A 496 12.13 20.23 -18.62
N GLY A 497 12.86 20.97 -19.47
CA GLY A 497 12.24 21.94 -20.37
C GLY A 497 11.36 21.28 -21.44
N GLN A 498 11.76 20.09 -21.93
CA GLN A 498 10.96 19.32 -22.88
C GLN A 498 9.72 18.74 -22.21
N LYS A 499 9.83 18.21 -20.97
CA LYS A 499 8.67 17.81 -20.18
C LYS A 499 7.66 18.97 -20.03
N GLN A 500 8.15 20.15 -19.70
CA GLN A 500 7.30 21.33 -19.53
C GLN A 500 6.60 21.72 -20.84
N LEU A 501 7.30 21.70 -21.98
CA LEU A 501 6.68 21.94 -23.29
C LEU A 501 5.61 20.88 -23.63
N MET A 502 5.80 19.62 -23.26
CA MET A 502 4.78 18.57 -23.45
C MET A 502 3.54 18.81 -22.55
N THR A 503 3.73 19.25 -21.29
CA THR A 503 2.59 19.56 -20.43
C THR A 503 1.85 20.82 -20.89
N ILE A 504 2.55 21.80 -21.46
CA ILE A 504 1.92 22.96 -22.12
C ILE A 504 1.12 22.51 -23.35
N ALA A 505 1.67 21.61 -24.18
CA ALA A 505 0.95 21.06 -25.34
C ALA A 505 -0.32 20.29 -24.90
N ARG A 506 -0.24 19.51 -23.81
CA ARG A 506 -1.41 18.86 -23.18
C ARG A 506 -2.49 19.87 -22.78
N ALA A 507 -2.08 20.97 -22.15
CA ALA A 507 -2.99 22.03 -21.71
C ALA A 507 -3.62 22.81 -22.90
N MET A 508 -2.88 22.99 -24.01
CA MET A 508 -3.40 23.61 -25.23
C MET A 508 -4.46 22.73 -25.91
N LEU A 509 -4.32 21.41 -25.80
CA LEU A 509 -5.24 20.47 -26.44
C LEU A 509 -6.64 20.47 -25.80
N LEU A 510 -6.74 20.87 -24.53
CA LEU A 510 -8.02 20.93 -23.80
C LEU A 510 -8.93 22.08 -24.27
N GLU A 511 -8.40 23.10 -24.92
CA GLU A 511 -9.16 24.28 -25.45
C GLU A 511 -10.11 24.92 -24.42
N SER A 512 -9.70 24.96 -23.14
CA SER A 512 -10.47 25.55 -22.03
C SER A 512 -10.46 27.07 -22.03
N SER A 513 -11.50 27.70 -21.47
CA SER A 513 -11.59 29.16 -21.31
C SER A 513 -10.80 29.72 -20.13
N LEU A 514 -10.48 28.84 -19.15
CA LEU A 514 -9.71 29.22 -17.96
C LEU A 514 -8.38 28.48 -17.94
N LEU A 515 -7.36 29.17 -17.42
CA LEU A 515 -6.01 28.62 -17.34
C LEU A 515 -5.39 28.90 -15.97
N ILE A 516 -4.85 27.86 -15.38
CA ILE A 516 -4.07 27.93 -14.15
C ILE A 516 -2.62 27.59 -14.47
N LEU A 517 -1.72 28.49 -14.07
CA LEU A 517 -0.28 28.31 -14.25
C LEU A 517 0.43 28.44 -12.91
N ASP A 518 1.18 27.41 -12.53
CA ASP A 518 2.14 27.47 -11.43
C ASP A 518 3.55 27.58 -12.02
N GLU A 519 4.07 28.83 -12.10
CA GLU A 519 5.24 29.17 -12.89
C GLU A 519 6.54 29.01 -12.08
N ALA A 520 7.10 27.81 -12.04
CA ALA A 520 8.47 27.60 -11.57
C ALA A 520 9.31 26.87 -12.63
N THR A 521 10.09 27.64 -13.40
CA THR A 521 11.11 27.09 -14.29
C THR A 521 12.49 27.29 -13.69
N SER A 522 12.85 26.53 -12.69
CA SER A 522 14.22 26.44 -12.21
C SER A 522 15.00 25.40 -13.03
N ASN A 523 16.24 25.73 -13.44
CA ASN A 523 17.20 24.82 -14.09
C ASN A 523 16.87 24.43 -15.54
N VAL A 524 16.43 25.37 -16.37
CA VAL A 524 16.26 25.19 -17.82
C VAL A 524 17.24 26.14 -18.56
N ASP A 525 17.80 25.67 -19.67
CA ASP A 525 18.68 26.52 -20.48
C ASP A 525 17.92 27.69 -21.13
N THR A 526 18.62 28.80 -21.38
CA THR A 526 18.03 30.06 -21.85
C THR A 526 17.24 29.92 -23.16
N ARG A 527 17.69 29.05 -24.08
CA ARG A 527 16.99 28.85 -25.37
C ARG A 527 15.66 28.12 -25.19
N THR A 528 15.67 27.08 -24.38
CA THR A 528 14.44 26.34 -24.02
C THR A 528 13.50 27.20 -23.20
N GLU A 529 14.03 28.04 -22.32
CA GLU A 529 13.24 29.00 -21.56
C GLU A 529 12.47 29.98 -22.46
N LEU A 530 13.11 30.56 -23.48
CA LEU A 530 12.43 31.41 -24.44
C LEU A 530 11.32 30.68 -25.22
N ARG A 531 11.51 29.41 -25.54
CA ARG A 531 10.47 28.58 -26.17
C ARG A 531 9.29 28.36 -25.22
N ILE A 532 9.55 28.03 -23.96
CA ILE A 532 8.52 27.87 -22.92
C ILE A 532 7.74 29.16 -22.78
N GLN A 533 8.40 30.33 -22.68
CA GLN A 533 7.74 31.63 -22.57
C GLN A 533 6.86 31.90 -23.78
N LYS A 534 7.32 31.60 -25.00
CA LYS A 534 6.51 31.74 -26.20
C LYS A 534 5.28 30.84 -26.20
N ALA A 535 5.48 29.57 -25.84
CA ALA A 535 4.39 28.58 -25.74
C ALA A 535 3.35 29.01 -24.68
N MET A 536 3.80 29.50 -23.52
CA MET A 536 2.93 30.02 -22.46
C MET A 536 2.10 31.23 -22.94
N ARG A 537 2.71 32.21 -23.64
CA ARG A 537 1.96 33.32 -24.20
C ARG A 537 0.89 32.87 -25.18
N THR A 538 1.20 31.88 -26.03
CA THR A 538 0.22 31.31 -26.95
C THR A 538 -0.91 30.59 -26.19
N LEU A 539 -0.61 29.89 -25.11
CA LEU A 539 -1.59 29.19 -24.27
C LEU A 539 -2.50 30.17 -23.52
N MET A 540 -1.97 31.32 -23.07
CA MET A 540 -2.70 32.34 -22.31
C MET A 540 -3.63 33.21 -23.18
N ALA A 541 -3.42 33.24 -24.52
CA ALA A 541 -4.21 34.08 -25.41
C ALA A 541 -5.71 33.75 -25.29
N ASP A 542 -6.52 34.80 -25.17
CA ASP A 542 -7.99 34.75 -25.12
C ASP A 542 -8.59 33.93 -23.94
N LYS A 543 -7.80 33.70 -22.88
CA LYS A 543 -8.22 32.94 -21.69
C LYS A 543 -8.17 33.79 -20.43
N THR A 544 -9.04 33.51 -19.47
CA THR A 544 -8.90 34.01 -18.11
C THR A 544 -7.81 33.20 -17.40
N CYS A 545 -6.73 33.86 -17.00
CA CYS A 545 -5.52 33.23 -16.51
C CYS A 545 -5.24 33.55 -15.05
N PHE A 546 -5.05 32.53 -14.22
CA PHE A 546 -4.54 32.65 -12.86
C PHE A 546 -3.10 32.10 -12.82
N VAL A 547 -2.13 32.98 -12.53
CA VAL A 547 -0.70 32.62 -12.58
C VAL A 547 -0.08 32.87 -11.21
N ILE A 548 0.45 31.79 -10.58
CA ILE A 548 1.37 31.96 -9.45
C ILE A 548 2.70 32.41 -10.03
N ALA A 549 2.94 33.70 -9.97
CA ALA A 549 4.01 34.31 -10.74
C ALA A 549 5.32 34.33 -9.94
N HIS A 550 6.33 33.66 -10.50
CA HIS A 550 7.72 33.72 -10.05
C HIS A 550 8.64 34.44 -11.05
N ARG A 551 8.09 34.93 -12.18
CA ARG A 551 8.83 35.62 -13.22
C ARG A 551 8.39 37.06 -13.36
N LEU A 552 9.39 37.93 -13.51
CA LEU A 552 9.20 39.34 -13.68
C LEU A 552 8.34 39.70 -14.89
N SER A 553 8.55 39.01 -16.02
CA SER A 553 7.81 39.27 -17.26
C SER A 553 6.31 39.00 -17.14
N THR A 554 5.94 37.93 -16.43
CA THR A 554 4.53 37.59 -16.20
C THR A 554 3.85 38.58 -15.27
N ILE A 555 4.55 38.98 -14.19
CA ILE A 555 4.02 39.95 -13.22
C ILE A 555 3.78 41.31 -13.89
N ARG A 556 4.73 41.78 -14.72
CA ARG A 556 4.64 43.12 -15.38
C ARG A 556 3.53 43.21 -16.40
N ASN A 557 3.20 42.10 -17.06
CA ASN A 557 2.20 42.08 -18.13
C ASN A 557 0.80 41.66 -17.61
N ALA A 558 0.63 41.43 -16.32
CA ALA A 558 -0.64 41.10 -15.74
C ALA A 558 -1.61 42.26 -15.70
N ASP A 559 -2.88 42.02 -16.09
CA ASP A 559 -3.97 42.99 -15.98
C ASP A 559 -4.28 43.30 -14.52
N MET A 560 -4.10 42.28 -13.65
CA MET A 560 -4.28 42.40 -12.21
C MET A 560 -3.21 41.62 -11.46
N ILE A 561 -2.60 42.27 -10.49
CA ILE A 561 -1.69 41.64 -9.54
C ILE A 561 -2.41 41.53 -8.19
N LEU A 562 -2.45 40.32 -7.62
CA LEU A 562 -2.95 40.04 -6.29
C LEU A 562 -1.77 39.81 -5.36
N VAL A 563 -1.59 40.63 -4.38
CA VAL A 563 -0.56 40.48 -3.36
C VAL A 563 -1.15 39.79 -2.16
N VAL A 564 -0.79 38.55 -1.97
CA VAL A 564 -1.32 37.68 -0.89
C VAL A 564 -0.31 37.62 0.25
N ARG A 565 -0.77 37.92 1.46
CA ARG A 565 -0.01 37.82 2.70
C ARG A 565 -0.88 37.28 3.82
N ASP A 566 -0.41 36.26 4.51
CA ASP A 566 -1.09 35.63 5.68
C ASP A 566 -2.56 35.24 5.42
N GLY A 567 -2.87 34.87 4.16
CA GLY A 567 -4.20 34.44 3.73
C GLY A 567 -5.16 35.55 3.28
N GLU A 568 -4.71 36.77 3.22
CA GLU A 568 -5.50 37.95 2.81
C GLU A 568 -4.91 38.59 1.54
N ILE A 569 -5.74 39.25 0.72
CA ILE A 569 -5.28 40.12 -0.35
C ILE A 569 -4.96 41.48 0.30
N VAL A 570 -3.67 41.77 0.48
CA VAL A 570 -3.23 43.05 1.07
C VAL A 570 -3.16 44.20 0.07
N GLU A 571 -2.89 43.89 -1.19
CA GLU A 571 -2.83 44.86 -2.26
C GLU A 571 -3.32 44.25 -3.57
N ARG A 572 -3.95 45.05 -4.42
CA ARG A 572 -4.35 44.71 -5.78
C ARG A 572 -4.17 45.87 -6.72
N GLY A 573 -3.75 45.60 -7.96
CA GLY A 573 -3.56 46.64 -8.98
C GLY A 573 -2.72 46.15 -10.15
N THR A 574 -2.29 47.06 -11.00
CA THR A 574 -1.31 46.81 -12.06
C THR A 574 0.11 46.99 -11.53
N HIS A 575 1.11 46.47 -12.26
CA HIS A 575 2.51 46.67 -11.92
C HIS A 575 2.84 48.17 -11.69
N GLU A 576 2.38 49.03 -12.58
CA GLU A 576 2.66 50.46 -12.52
C GLU A 576 2.04 51.10 -11.27
N SER A 577 0.78 50.80 -10.95
CA SER A 577 0.09 51.35 -9.78
C SER A 577 0.72 50.89 -8.46
N LEU A 578 1.10 49.59 -8.37
CA LEU A 578 1.69 49.00 -7.16
C LEU A 578 3.17 49.37 -6.96
N MET A 579 3.86 49.86 -8.00
CA MET A 579 5.22 50.40 -7.87
C MET A 579 5.23 51.85 -7.40
N GLN A 580 4.08 52.54 -7.43
CA GLN A 580 3.94 53.91 -6.91
C GLN A 580 3.72 53.84 -5.39
N GLY A 581 4.62 54.48 -4.61
CA GLY A 581 4.52 54.54 -3.16
C GLY A 581 5.33 53.45 -2.42
N ASP A 582 5.09 53.38 -1.12
CA ASP A 582 5.75 52.42 -0.22
C ASP A 582 4.85 51.20 0.00
N THR A 583 4.69 50.38 -1.05
CA THR A 583 3.80 49.21 -1.07
C THR A 583 4.55 47.93 -0.70
N PHE A 584 3.84 46.97 -0.15
CA PHE A 584 4.40 45.64 0.12
C PHE A 584 4.85 44.94 -1.17
N TYR A 585 4.11 45.14 -2.27
CA TYR A 585 4.50 44.66 -3.60
C TYR A 585 5.87 45.22 -4.03
N ARG A 586 6.11 46.51 -3.88
CA ARG A 586 7.39 47.11 -4.24
C ARG A 586 8.54 46.55 -3.42
N HIS A 587 8.35 46.32 -2.12
CA HIS A 587 9.36 45.66 -1.28
C HIS A 587 9.63 44.23 -1.74
N LEU A 588 8.57 43.44 -2.01
CA LEU A 588 8.69 42.07 -2.50
C LEU A 588 9.41 42.03 -3.86
N TYR A 589 9.03 42.95 -4.77
CA TYR A 589 9.63 43.07 -6.08
C TYR A 589 11.12 43.37 -6.00
N ASN A 590 11.52 44.37 -5.23
CA ASN A 590 12.92 44.72 -5.05
C ASN A 590 13.74 43.63 -4.36
N ALA A 591 13.14 42.85 -3.44
CA ALA A 591 13.81 41.76 -2.78
C ALA A 591 14.03 40.51 -3.66
N GLN A 592 13.16 40.30 -4.66
CA GLN A 592 13.24 39.12 -5.54
C GLN A 592 13.92 39.40 -6.90
N PHE A 593 13.87 40.64 -7.39
CA PHE A 593 14.21 40.98 -8.78
C PHE A 593 15.14 42.20 -8.95
N ALA A 594 15.46 42.90 -7.88
CA ALA A 594 16.47 43.97 -7.83
C ALA A 594 17.75 43.46 -7.18
#